data_02e2ad8ad6f76e3d09c3874449f47400
#
_entry.id   02e2ad8ad6f76e3d09c3874449f47400
#
_cell.length_a   1.000
_cell.length_b   1.000
_cell.length_c   1.000
_cell.angle_alpha   90.00
_cell.angle_beta   90.00
_cell.angle_gamma   90.00
#
_symmetry.space_group_name_H-M   'P 1'
#
loop_
_entity.id
_entity.type
_entity.pdbx_description
1 polymer ?
#
loop_
_entity_poly.entity_id
_entity_poly.type
_entity_poly.pdbx_seq_one_letter_code
_entity_poly.pdbx_strand_id
1 'polypeptide(L)'
;MQRNASANPFKPTAGAEPPVLAGRKKVIEDFTDGLTEGPGAPGRLMRISGPRGSGKTVLLTELGDIAKDKGWGVVDETAGKGLVDRIMERLARQLPEANASMDIDLGFVKAHAGVSSGAGGADIRTVLDEAAGRIGKKGVLVTVDEVQDADKGEMAAISQAVQHLIREKKDVAFVFAGLTMGVADFINGEAMTFLRRAKAEQLKSIPDDDVAAAFEKTFGDSGMPIAGNALSDAVAATGGYAYMVQLVGYNVWKVARRHFDERPAVTTEDVREGADMAMEDYVEAVIEPALSRLSKRAMSY
;
A
#
# COMPACT_ATOMS: atom_id res chain seq x y z
N MET A 1 39.53 -12.76 -5.77
CA MET A 1 38.10 -12.99 -5.66
C MET A 1 37.38 -11.73 -6.16
N GLN A 2 36.81 -11.75 -7.36
CA GLN A 2 35.96 -10.64 -7.81
C GLN A 2 34.78 -10.56 -6.87
N ARG A 3 34.64 -9.46 -6.12
CA ARG A 3 33.42 -9.13 -5.38
C ARG A 3 32.36 -8.75 -6.42
N ASN A 4 31.44 -9.65 -6.72
CA ASN A 4 30.28 -9.29 -7.56
C ASN A 4 29.46 -8.26 -6.79
N ALA A 5 29.46 -7.02 -7.26
CA ALA A 5 28.50 -6.04 -6.78
C ALA A 5 27.08 -6.59 -7.03
N SER A 6 26.27 -6.64 -5.98
CA SER A 6 24.88 -7.06 -6.08
C SER A 6 24.09 -6.18 -7.07
N ALA A 7 22.91 -6.61 -7.51
CA ALA A 7 22.01 -5.75 -8.26
C ALA A 7 21.60 -4.54 -7.39
N ASN A 8 21.29 -3.39 -8.02
CA ASN A 8 20.82 -2.22 -7.28
C ASN A 8 19.60 -2.58 -6.42
N PRO A 9 19.68 -2.45 -5.10
CA PRO A 9 18.58 -2.84 -4.22
C PRO A 9 17.43 -1.83 -4.22
N PHE A 10 17.69 -0.56 -4.51
CA PHE A 10 16.67 0.49 -4.52
C PHE A 10 15.75 0.36 -5.74
N LYS A 11 14.45 0.61 -5.54
CA LYS A 11 13.42 0.39 -6.55
C LYS A 11 12.50 1.62 -6.67
N PRO A 12 12.91 2.69 -7.39
CA PRO A 12 12.11 3.90 -7.54
C PRO A 12 10.93 3.75 -8.54
N THR A 13 10.41 2.56 -8.70
CA THR A 13 9.25 2.30 -9.56
C THR A 13 7.98 2.28 -8.71
N ALA A 14 6.89 2.87 -9.23
CA ALA A 14 5.61 2.88 -8.52
C ALA A 14 5.14 1.46 -8.17
N GLY A 15 4.77 1.25 -6.91
CA GLY A 15 4.30 -0.04 -6.40
C GLY A 15 5.41 -1.08 -6.11
N ALA A 16 6.67 -0.79 -6.46
CA ALA A 16 7.77 -1.69 -6.12
C ALA A 16 8.09 -1.62 -4.63
N GLU A 17 8.29 -2.78 -4.02
CA GLU A 17 8.65 -2.89 -2.62
C GLU A 17 10.10 -2.42 -2.39
N PRO A 18 10.33 -1.50 -1.43
CA PRO A 18 11.66 -1.11 -1.03
C PRO A 18 12.31 -2.21 -0.19
N PRO A 19 13.65 -2.30 -0.16
CA PRO A 19 14.35 -3.24 0.72
C PRO A 19 14.05 -3.04 2.21
N VAL A 20 13.72 -1.80 2.58
CA VAL A 20 13.33 -1.41 3.95
C VAL A 20 12.18 -0.41 3.87
N LEU A 21 11.07 -0.72 4.52
CA LEU A 21 9.91 0.16 4.64
C LEU A 21 10.11 1.14 5.80
N ALA A 22 10.85 2.22 5.53
CA ALA A 22 11.21 3.22 6.54
C ALA A 22 10.01 3.99 7.09
N GLY A 23 10.00 4.28 8.39
CA GLY A 23 9.04 5.17 9.05
C GLY A 23 7.59 4.67 9.09
N ARG A 24 7.36 3.36 8.96
CA ARG A 24 6.00 2.78 8.96
C ARG A 24 5.75 1.79 10.09
N LYS A 25 6.72 1.63 10.99
CA LYS A 25 6.69 0.67 12.08
C LYS A 25 5.42 0.75 12.91
N LYS A 26 5.03 1.96 13.32
CA LYS A 26 3.82 2.17 14.13
C LYS A 26 2.54 1.70 13.44
N VAL A 27 2.37 2.01 12.16
CA VAL A 27 1.17 1.61 11.39
C VAL A 27 1.10 0.10 11.27
N ILE A 28 2.25 -0.53 11.02
CA ILE A 28 2.38 -1.99 10.93
C ILE A 28 2.09 -2.64 12.28
N GLU A 29 2.62 -2.11 13.39
CA GLU A 29 2.33 -2.59 14.74
C GLU A 29 0.84 -2.48 15.06
N ASP A 30 0.25 -1.32 14.87
CA ASP A 30 -1.18 -1.07 15.09
C ASP A 30 -2.09 -2.02 14.31
N PHE A 31 -1.75 -2.31 13.05
CA PHE A 31 -2.47 -3.29 12.23
C PHE A 31 -2.28 -4.72 12.76
N THR A 32 -1.04 -5.08 13.05
CA THR A 32 -0.67 -6.41 13.53
C THR A 32 -1.35 -6.75 14.87
N ASP A 33 -1.39 -5.77 15.79
CA ASP A 33 -2.10 -5.87 17.06
C ASP A 33 -3.60 -6.04 16.82
N GLY A 34 -4.18 -5.25 15.90
CA GLY A 34 -5.59 -5.37 15.55
C GLY A 34 -5.98 -6.73 15.02
N LEU A 35 -5.14 -7.39 14.21
CA LEU A 35 -5.38 -8.76 13.77
C LEU A 35 -5.37 -9.75 14.95
N THR A 36 -4.55 -9.49 15.97
CA THR A 36 -4.36 -10.37 17.14
C THR A 36 -5.45 -10.15 18.18
N GLU A 37 -5.87 -8.90 18.44
CA GLU A 37 -6.86 -8.54 19.44
C GLU A 37 -8.29 -9.01 19.11
N GLY A 38 -8.58 -9.22 17.83
CA GLY A 38 -9.85 -9.78 17.40
C GLY A 38 -10.87 -8.77 16.85
N PRO A 39 -12.10 -9.21 16.56
CA PRO A 39 -13.15 -8.39 15.96
C PRO A 39 -13.45 -7.12 16.76
N GLY A 40 -13.50 -5.98 16.07
CA GLY A 40 -13.73 -4.66 16.67
C GLY A 40 -12.47 -3.92 17.11
N ALA A 41 -11.28 -4.53 17.02
CA ALA A 41 -10.03 -3.84 17.27
C ALA A 41 -9.78 -2.73 16.22
N PRO A 42 -9.32 -1.53 16.64
CA PRO A 42 -9.14 -0.40 15.72
C PRO A 42 -8.22 -0.70 14.54
N GLY A 43 -7.19 -1.52 14.72
CA GLY A 43 -6.26 -1.93 13.66
C GLY A 43 -6.88 -2.80 12.56
N ARG A 44 -8.11 -3.33 12.75
CA ARG A 44 -8.84 -4.09 11.72
C ARG A 44 -9.65 -3.22 10.76
N LEU A 45 -9.84 -1.96 11.08
CA LEU A 45 -10.48 -0.99 10.20
C LEU A 45 -9.64 0.28 10.15
N MET A 46 -8.88 0.45 9.08
CA MET A 46 -7.94 1.54 8.94
C MET A 46 -8.18 2.35 7.67
N ARG A 47 -7.86 3.63 7.74
CA ARG A 47 -7.78 4.53 6.60
C ARG A 47 -6.40 5.17 6.54
N ILE A 48 -5.73 4.99 5.43
CA ILE A 48 -4.39 5.51 5.20
C ILE A 48 -4.49 6.67 4.21
N SER A 49 -3.96 7.83 4.56
CA SER A 49 -3.94 8.99 3.69
C SER A 49 -2.51 9.53 3.52
N GLY A 50 -2.24 10.14 2.38
CA GLY A 50 -0.94 10.73 2.12
C GLY A 50 -0.82 11.26 0.69
N PRO A 51 0.19 12.09 0.40
CA PRO A 51 0.44 12.56 -0.95
C PRO A 51 0.81 11.42 -1.90
N ARG A 52 0.86 11.71 -3.20
CA ARG A 52 1.41 10.75 -4.18
C ARG A 52 2.85 10.44 -3.80
N GLY A 53 3.31 9.21 -4.04
CA GLY A 53 4.68 8.79 -3.72
C GLY A 53 5.01 8.67 -2.23
N SER A 54 4.02 8.78 -1.31
CA SER A 54 4.24 8.57 0.13
C SER A 54 4.35 7.10 0.55
N GLY A 55 4.19 6.16 -0.40
CA GLY A 55 4.31 4.73 -0.14
C GLY A 55 3.02 4.04 0.31
N LYS A 56 1.83 4.61 0.01
CA LYS A 56 0.53 4.00 0.37
C LYS A 56 0.36 2.59 -0.18
N THR A 57 0.51 2.43 -1.50
CA THR A 57 0.38 1.13 -2.18
C THR A 57 1.34 0.09 -1.61
N VAL A 58 2.60 0.48 -1.40
CA VAL A 58 3.62 -0.41 -0.80
C VAL A 58 3.24 -0.81 0.63
N LEU A 59 2.73 0.14 1.41
CA LEU A 59 2.26 -0.17 2.76
C LEU A 59 1.07 -1.14 2.74
N LEU A 60 0.11 -0.98 1.82
CA LEU A 60 -1.00 -1.93 1.67
C LEU A 60 -0.50 -3.33 1.33
N THR A 61 0.50 -3.46 0.44
CA THR A 61 1.14 -4.74 0.11
C THR A 61 1.75 -5.38 1.37
N GLU A 62 2.55 -4.62 2.12
CA GLU A 62 3.16 -5.08 3.38
C GLU A 62 2.12 -5.58 4.39
N LEU A 63 1.02 -4.81 4.58
CA LEU A 63 -0.07 -5.22 5.48
C LEU A 63 -0.75 -6.50 4.98
N GLY A 64 -0.90 -6.65 3.67
CA GLY A 64 -1.41 -7.86 3.02
C GLY A 64 -0.52 -9.07 3.28
N ASP A 65 0.79 -8.91 3.17
CA ASP A 65 1.74 -10.00 3.39
C ASP A 65 1.82 -10.41 4.86
N ILE A 66 1.81 -9.44 5.79
CA ILE A 66 1.69 -9.71 7.22
C ILE A 66 0.40 -10.49 7.54
N ALA A 67 -0.72 -10.14 6.90
CA ALA A 67 -1.97 -10.85 7.09
C ALA A 67 -1.90 -12.29 6.55
N LYS A 68 -1.31 -12.52 5.36
CA LYS A 68 -1.07 -13.86 4.79
C LYS A 68 -0.21 -14.71 5.72
N ASP A 69 0.88 -14.16 6.24
CA ASP A 69 1.78 -14.86 7.18
C ASP A 69 1.06 -15.26 8.48
N LYS A 70 0.06 -14.47 8.88
CA LYS A 70 -0.81 -14.80 10.01
C LYS A 70 -1.97 -15.75 9.66
N GLY A 71 -2.04 -16.21 8.39
CA GLY A 71 -3.05 -17.15 7.93
C GLY A 71 -4.38 -16.51 7.55
N TRP A 72 -4.41 -15.21 7.23
CA TRP A 72 -5.56 -14.51 6.68
C TRP A 72 -5.65 -14.68 5.18
N GLY A 73 -6.87 -14.75 4.64
CA GLY A 73 -7.12 -14.52 3.23
C GLY A 73 -6.96 -13.04 2.90
N VAL A 74 -6.42 -12.70 1.73
CA VAL A 74 -6.18 -11.29 1.36
C VAL A 74 -6.75 -11.00 -0.02
N VAL A 75 -7.47 -9.90 -0.13
CA VAL A 75 -7.94 -9.33 -1.39
C VAL A 75 -7.46 -7.89 -1.49
N ASP A 76 -6.63 -7.63 -2.48
CA ASP A 76 -6.09 -6.29 -2.78
C ASP A 76 -6.77 -5.75 -4.04
N GLU A 77 -7.38 -4.57 -3.94
CA GLU A 77 -8.06 -3.90 -5.05
C GLU A 77 -7.70 -2.42 -5.14
N THR A 78 -7.81 -1.89 -6.35
CA THR A 78 -7.79 -0.44 -6.57
C THR A 78 -9.21 0.03 -6.81
N ALA A 79 -9.57 1.14 -6.19
CA ALA A 79 -10.90 1.75 -6.35
C ALA A 79 -11.20 2.08 -7.81
N GLY A 80 -12.49 2.06 -8.15
CA GLY A 80 -13.00 2.31 -9.49
C GLY A 80 -14.31 1.57 -9.71
N LYS A 81 -14.93 1.77 -10.85
CA LYS A 81 -16.22 1.14 -11.19
C LYS A 81 -16.12 -0.39 -11.12
N GLY A 82 -17.09 -1.05 -10.53
CA GLY A 82 -17.18 -2.50 -10.36
C GLY A 82 -16.25 -3.04 -9.25
N LEU A 83 -15.90 -2.22 -8.26
CA LEU A 83 -15.04 -2.61 -7.14
C LEU A 83 -15.68 -3.77 -6.35
N VAL A 84 -16.96 -3.69 -6.06
CA VAL A 84 -17.70 -4.74 -5.31
C VAL A 84 -17.63 -6.06 -6.05
N ASP A 85 -17.88 -6.06 -7.35
CA ASP A 85 -17.87 -7.27 -8.17
C ASP A 85 -16.45 -7.90 -8.19
N ARG A 86 -15.41 -7.08 -8.33
CA ARG A 86 -14.02 -7.57 -8.31
C ARG A 86 -13.63 -8.16 -6.96
N ILE A 87 -14.03 -7.53 -5.85
CA ILE A 87 -13.81 -8.08 -4.51
C ILE A 87 -14.51 -9.43 -4.37
N MET A 88 -15.79 -9.51 -4.74
CA MET A 88 -16.54 -10.76 -4.67
C MET A 88 -15.94 -11.87 -5.53
N GLU A 89 -15.52 -11.55 -6.75
CA GLU A 89 -14.87 -12.51 -7.65
C GLU A 89 -13.56 -13.05 -7.07
N ARG A 90 -12.72 -12.17 -6.51
CA ARG A 90 -11.46 -12.58 -5.88
C ARG A 90 -11.67 -13.44 -4.64
N LEU A 91 -12.67 -13.10 -3.82
CA LEU A 91 -13.06 -13.92 -2.68
C LEU A 91 -13.55 -15.30 -3.13
N ALA A 92 -14.43 -15.33 -4.13
CA ALA A 92 -14.95 -16.59 -4.66
C ALA A 92 -13.86 -17.52 -5.22
N ARG A 93 -12.83 -16.96 -5.85
CA ARG A 93 -11.66 -17.73 -6.35
C ARG A 93 -10.80 -18.33 -5.24
N GLN A 94 -10.79 -17.73 -4.06
CA GLN A 94 -10.02 -18.20 -2.90
C GLN A 94 -10.80 -19.19 -2.03
N LEU A 95 -12.13 -19.28 -2.21
CA LEU A 95 -12.93 -20.26 -1.49
C LEU A 95 -12.54 -21.68 -1.92
N PRO A 96 -12.30 -22.61 -0.97
CA PRO A 96 -12.03 -24.01 -1.30
C PRO A 96 -13.22 -24.59 -2.07
N GLU A 97 -12.95 -25.44 -3.06
CA GLU A 97 -14.02 -26.16 -3.77
C GLU A 97 -14.83 -26.97 -2.75
N ALA A 98 -16.13 -26.66 -2.66
CA ALA A 98 -17.01 -27.38 -1.78
C ALA A 98 -17.09 -28.84 -2.25
N ASN A 99 -16.85 -29.79 -1.35
CA ASN A 99 -17.25 -31.17 -1.59
C ASN A 99 -18.75 -31.18 -1.93
N ALA A 100 -19.11 -31.82 -3.01
CA ALA A 100 -20.39 -31.81 -3.71
C ALA A 100 -21.64 -32.23 -2.89
N SER A 101 -21.61 -32.12 -1.57
CA SER A 101 -22.71 -32.51 -0.66
C SER A 101 -23.30 -31.42 0.21
N MET A 102 -22.87 -30.16 0.04
CA MET A 102 -23.54 -28.99 0.63
C MET A 102 -23.80 -27.95 -0.45
N ASP A 103 -25.04 -27.93 -0.91
CA ASP A 103 -25.63 -26.98 -1.84
C ASP A 103 -25.60 -25.55 -1.25
N ILE A 104 -24.47 -24.89 -1.34
CA ILE A 104 -24.45 -23.43 -1.45
C ILE A 104 -23.75 -23.16 -2.79
N ASP A 105 -24.53 -22.62 -3.66
CA ASP A 105 -24.32 -22.48 -5.08
C ASP A 105 -23.10 -21.62 -5.41
N LEU A 106 -21.88 -22.18 -5.29
CA LEU A 106 -20.66 -21.60 -5.86
C LEU A 106 -20.82 -21.42 -7.39
N GLY A 107 -21.69 -22.21 -8.03
CA GLY A 107 -22.19 -21.98 -9.37
C GLY A 107 -22.93 -20.64 -9.45
N PHE A 108 -23.63 -20.24 -8.41
CA PHE A 108 -24.36 -18.98 -8.34
C PHE A 108 -23.43 -17.76 -8.27
N VAL A 109 -22.38 -17.80 -7.45
CA VAL A 109 -21.36 -16.73 -7.39
C VAL A 109 -20.53 -16.69 -8.67
N LYS A 110 -20.17 -17.85 -9.23
CA LYS A 110 -19.46 -17.95 -10.53
C LYS A 110 -20.34 -17.56 -11.73
N ALA A 111 -21.65 -17.82 -11.68
CA ALA A 111 -22.58 -17.45 -12.76
C ALA A 111 -22.95 -15.97 -12.75
N HIS A 112 -22.84 -15.27 -11.63
CA HIS A 112 -23.21 -13.85 -11.49
C HIS A 112 -22.07 -12.86 -11.56
N ALA A 113 -20.80 -13.30 -11.64
CA ALA A 113 -19.67 -12.45 -12.00
C ALA A 113 -19.78 -11.83 -13.42
N GLY A 114 -20.86 -12.12 -14.13
CA GLY A 114 -21.15 -11.59 -15.48
C GLY A 114 -22.47 -10.86 -15.63
N VAL A 115 -23.28 -10.63 -14.57
CA VAL A 115 -24.60 -9.98 -14.70
C VAL A 115 -24.78 -8.89 -13.65
N SER A 116 -24.91 -7.68 -14.15
CA SER A 116 -25.26 -6.43 -13.43
C SER A 116 -26.46 -6.55 -12.48
N SER A 117 -26.31 -5.92 -11.32
CA SER A 117 -27.31 -5.37 -10.40
C SER A 117 -28.80 -5.62 -10.78
N GLY A 118 -29.36 -6.73 -10.39
CA GLY A 118 -30.79 -6.97 -10.53
C GLY A 118 -31.22 -8.21 -9.79
N ALA A 119 -31.96 -8.04 -8.70
CA ALA A 119 -32.82 -8.99 -7.97
C ALA A 119 -32.35 -10.48 -7.98
N GLY A 120 -31.53 -10.88 -7.01
CA GLY A 120 -31.25 -12.29 -6.72
C GLY A 120 -29.77 -12.69 -6.62
N GLY A 121 -28.80 -11.77 -6.76
CA GLY A 121 -27.36 -12.06 -6.58
C GLY A 121 -26.95 -12.03 -5.09
N ALA A 122 -25.92 -12.82 -4.73
CA ALA A 122 -25.31 -12.74 -3.41
C ALA A 122 -24.80 -11.31 -3.18
N ASP A 123 -25.14 -10.71 -2.02
CA ASP A 123 -24.59 -9.41 -1.66
C ASP A 123 -23.15 -9.55 -1.11
N ILE A 124 -22.39 -8.46 -1.15
CA ILE A 124 -21.01 -8.45 -0.67
C ILE A 124 -20.89 -8.89 0.80
N ARG A 125 -21.91 -8.65 1.63
CA ARG A 125 -21.92 -9.09 3.03
C ARG A 125 -21.91 -10.61 3.14
N THR A 126 -22.79 -11.28 2.38
CA THR A 126 -22.89 -12.75 2.35
C THR A 126 -21.57 -13.37 1.88
N VAL A 127 -20.98 -12.82 0.81
CA VAL A 127 -19.68 -13.33 0.28
C VAL A 127 -18.55 -13.13 1.28
N LEU A 128 -18.49 -11.98 1.95
CA LEU A 128 -17.47 -11.71 2.98
C LEU A 128 -17.66 -12.57 4.22
N ASP A 129 -18.90 -12.85 4.63
CA ASP A 129 -19.19 -13.73 5.77
C ASP A 129 -18.72 -15.16 5.51
N GLU A 130 -19.05 -15.69 4.35
CA GLU A 130 -18.58 -17.02 3.92
C GLU A 130 -17.06 -17.06 3.81
N ALA A 131 -16.47 -16.02 3.21
CA ALA A 131 -15.03 -15.90 3.06
C ALA A 131 -14.31 -15.87 4.42
N ALA A 132 -14.81 -15.08 5.37
CA ALA A 132 -14.23 -14.98 6.71
C ALA A 132 -14.21 -16.32 7.47
N GLY A 133 -15.14 -17.22 7.16
CA GLY A 133 -15.20 -18.56 7.74
C GLY A 133 -14.40 -19.63 7.00
N ARG A 134 -14.00 -19.39 5.76
CA ARG A 134 -13.46 -20.42 4.85
C ARG A 134 -12.14 -20.08 4.20
N ILE A 135 -11.87 -18.79 3.92
CA ILE A 135 -10.63 -18.34 3.31
C ILE A 135 -9.62 -18.06 4.43
N GLY A 136 -8.44 -18.68 4.31
CA GLY A 136 -7.48 -18.61 5.40
C GLY A 136 -7.97 -19.35 6.65
N LYS A 137 -7.14 -19.35 7.68
CA LYS A 137 -7.48 -20.01 8.97
C LYS A 137 -7.96 -19.01 10.03
N LYS A 138 -7.85 -17.72 9.74
CA LYS A 138 -8.01 -16.63 10.72
C LYS A 138 -8.99 -15.54 10.33
N GLY A 139 -9.31 -15.37 9.06
CA GLY A 139 -10.20 -14.32 8.59
C GLY A 139 -9.83 -13.80 7.22
N VAL A 140 -10.44 -12.67 6.83
CA VAL A 140 -10.22 -12.01 5.53
C VAL A 140 -9.84 -10.55 5.72
N LEU A 141 -8.76 -10.14 5.06
CA LEU A 141 -8.37 -8.75 4.85
C LEU A 141 -8.77 -8.31 3.44
N VAL A 142 -9.42 -7.16 3.33
CA VAL A 142 -9.61 -6.45 2.06
C VAL A 142 -8.86 -5.12 2.14
N THR A 143 -7.97 -4.86 1.18
CA THR A 143 -7.33 -3.57 1.00
C THR A 143 -7.88 -2.88 -0.24
N VAL A 144 -8.10 -1.55 -0.16
CA VAL A 144 -8.57 -0.74 -1.28
C VAL A 144 -7.68 0.49 -1.43
N ASP A 145 -6.94 0.55 -2.53
CA ASP A 145 -6.12 1.71 -2.87
C ASP A 145 -6.91 2.74 -3.70
N GLU A 146 -6.44 3.99 -3.71
CA GLU A 146 -7.00 5.14 -4.43
C GLU A 146 -8.51 5.34 -4.16
N VAL A 147 -8.93 5.20 -2.91
CA VAL A 147 -10.34 5.18 -2.47
C VAL A 147 -11.14 6.40 -2.93
N GLN A 148 -10.51 7.53 -3.26
CA GLN A 148 -11.17 8.72 -3.80
C GLN A 148 -11.78 8.48 -5.21
N ASP A 149 -11.32 7.46 -5.92
CA ASP A 149 -11.82 7.10 -7.25
C ASP A 149 -12.94 6.04 -7.21
N ALA A 150 -13.36 5.67 -5.99
CA ALA A 150 -14.42 4.70 -5.78
C ALA A 150 -15.82 5.26 -6.10
N ASP A 151 -16.68 4.41 -6.64
CA ASP A 151 -18.10 4.71 -6.71
C ASP A 151 -18.71 4.79 -5.29
N LYS A 152 -19.47 5.85 -5.03
CA LYS A 152 -20.05 6.11 -3.70
C LYS A 152 -21.07 5.04 -3.28
N GLY A 153 -21.82 4.50 -4.22
CA GLY A 153 -22.80 3.45 -3.96
C GLY A 153 -22.12 2.13 -3.60
N GLU A 154 -21.08 1.75 -4.34
CA GLU A 154 -20.29 0.55 -4.07
C GLU A 154 -19.60 0.63 -2.71
N MET A 155 -19.00 1.77 -2.38
CA MET A 155 -18.37 1.96 -1.07
C MET A 155 -19.37 2.03 0.08
N ALA A 156 -20.59 2.53 -0.16
CA ALA A 156 -21.67 2.46 0.82
C ALA A 156 -22.05 1.00 1.11
N ALA A 157 -22.16 0.16 0.08
CA ALA A 157 -22.43 -1.27 0.24
C ALA A 157 -21.32 -1.98 1.02
N ILE A 158 -20.04 -1.73 0.69
CA ILE A 158 -18.89 -2.24 1.45
C ILE A 158 -18.95 -1.79 2.91
N SER A 159 -19.20 -0.49 3.15
CA SER A 159 -19.26 0.07 4.51
C SER A 159 -20.35 -0.57 5.36
N GLN A 160 -21.52 -0.79 4.78
CA GLN A 160 -22.63 -1.47 5.45
C GLN A 160 -22.30 -2.93 5.76
N ALA A 161 -21.73 -3.66 4.79
CA ALA A 161 -21.31 -5.04 4.97
C ALA A 161 -20.30 -5.17 6.11
N VAL A 162 -19.25 -4.34 6.09
CA VAL A 162 -18.21 -4.33 7.14
C VAL A 162 -18.78 -4.01 8.52
N GLN A 163 -19.69 -3.02 8.60
CA GLN A 163 -20.35 -2.66 9.86
C GLN A 163 -21.14 -3.82 10.44
N HIS A 164 -21.86 -4.57 9.61
CA HIS A 164 -22.62 -5.75 10.04
C HIS A 164 -21.68 -6.86 10.52
N LEU A 165 -20.66 -7.19 9.74
CA LEU A 165 -19.70 -8.24 10.07
C LEU A 165 -18.94 -7.97 11.37
N ILE A 166 -18.55 -6.71 11.62
CA ILE A 166 -17.93 -6.32 12.90
C ILE A 166 -18.90 -6.51 14.08
N ARG A 167 -20.17 -6.14 13.92
CA ARG A 167 -21.20 -6.36 14.96
C ARG A 167 -21.43 -7.84 15.25
N GLU A 168 -21.32 -8.68 14.24
CA GLU A 168 -21.44 -10.14 14.31
C GLU A 168 -20.14 -10.82 14.75
N LYS A 169 -19.11 -10.03 15.12
CA LYS A 169 -17.80 -10.50 15.56
C LYS A 169 -17.11 -11.42 14.55
N LYS A 170 -17.28 -11.14 13.26
CA LYS A 170 -16.59 -11.89 12.20
C LYS A 170 -15.14 -11.43 12.07
N ASP A 171 -14.27 -12.35 11.68
CA ASP A 171 -12.85 -12.09 11.45
C ASP A 171 -12.62 -11.44 10.09
N VAL A 172 -12.97 -10.16 10.01
CA VAL A 172 -12.76 -9.31 8.83
C VAL A 172 -11.89 -8.10 9.19
N ALA A 173 -11.05 -7.71 8.27
CA ALA A 173 -10.25 -6.50 8.36
C ALA A 173 -10.34 -5.71 7.04
N PHE A 174 -10.36 -4.37 7.12
CA PHE A 174 -10.41 -3.48 5.97
C PHE A 174 -9.42 -2.33 6.12
N VAL A 175 -8.61 -2.11 5.08
CA VAL A 175 -7.68 -0.99 5.02
C VAL A 175 -7.92 -0.22 3.72
N PHE A 176 -8.23 1.07 3.85
CA PHE A 176 -8.45 1.98 2.72
C PHE A 176 -7.28 2.94 2.60
N ALA A 177 -6.80 3.16 1.39
CA ALA A 177 -5.75 4.15 1.14
C ALA A 177 -6.16 5.12 0.03
N GLY A 178 -5.69 6.37 0.13
CA GLY A 178 -5.94 7.37 -0.89
C GLY A 178 -5.23 8.70 -0.63
N LEU A 179 -5.46 9.67 -1.51
CA LEU A 179 -4.92 11.01 -1.37
C LEU A 179 -5.55 11.73 -0.18
N THR A 180 -4.79 12.55 0.54
CA THR A 180 -5.24 13.22 1.77
C THR A 180 -6.55 13.97 1.60
N MET A 181 -6.65 14.83 0.58
CA MET A 181 -7.90 15.55 0.29
C MET A 181 -9.01 14.61 -0.18
N GLY A 182 -8.68 13.66 -1.06
CA GLY A 182 -9.65 12.70 -1.57
C GLY A 182 -10.25 11.81 -0.49
N VAL A 183 -9.45 11.32 0.47
CA VAL A 183 -9.94 10.57 1.62
C VAL A 183 -10.83 11.45 2.51
N ALA A 184 -10.44 12.70 2.76
CA ALA A 184 -11.24 13.63 3.57
C ALA A 184 -12.60 13.90 2.91
N ASP A 185 -12.63 14.21 1.63
CA ASP A 185 -13.88 14.45 0.88
C ASP A 185 -14.76 13.20 0.83
N PHE A 186 -14.15 12.05 0.64
CA PHE A 186 -14.82 10.76 0.58
C PHE A 186 -15.52 10.42 1.89
N ILE A 187 -14.84 10.51 3.04
CA ILE A 187 -15.41 10.17 4.36
C ILE A 187 -16.44 11.20 4.86
N ASN A 188 -16.43 12.43 4.32
CA ASN A 188 -17.44 13.44 4.65
C ASN A 188 -18.80 13.20 3.99
N GLY A 189 -18.89 12.28 3.02
CA GLY A 189 -20.16 11.84 2.44
C GLY A 189 -21.07 11.18 3.48
N GLU A 190 -22.41 11.37 3.35
CA GLU A 190 -23.39 10.86 4.31
C GLU A 190 -23.35 9.34 4.47
N ALA A 191 -23.12 8.60 3.39
CA ALA A 191 -23.06 7.14 3.38
C ALA A 191 -21.80 6.57 4.05
N MET A 192 -20.77 7.41 4.34
CA MET A 192 -19.45 6.99 4.83
C MET A 192 -19.27 7.20 6.34
N THR A 193 -20.33 7.42 7.10
CA THR A 193 -20.28 7.74 8.54
C THR A 193 -19.51 6.69 9.34
N PHE A 194 -19.62 5.42 8.94
CA PHE A 194 -18.89 4.32 9.58
C PHE A 194 -17.38 4.42 9.36
N LEU A 195 -16.94 4.77 8.16
CA LEU A 195 -15.50 4.90 7.84
C LEU A 195 -14.81 6.06 8.55
N ARG A 196 -15.61 7.05 9.06
CA ARG A 196 -15.05 8.12 9.92
C ARG A 196 -14.46 7.55 11.21
N ARG A 197 -14.93 6.40 11.68
CA ARG A 197 -14.46 5.71 12.88
C ARG A 197 -13.26 4.81 12.63
N ALA A 198 -12.89 4.59 11.36
CA ALA A 198 -11.69 3.85 11.02
C ALA A 198 -10.46 4.54 11.61
N LYS A 199 -9.52 3.75 12.10
CA LYS A 199 -8.24 4.25 12.59
C LYS A 199 -7.55 5.03 11.47
N ALA A 200 -7.30 6.31 11.73
CA ALA A 200 -6.75 7.23 10.74
C ALA A 200 -5.23 7.25 10.83
N GLU A 201 -4.57 6.94 9.73
CA GLU A 201 -3.13 7.05 9.58
C GLU A 201 -2.79 8.00 8.43
N GLN A 202 -2.05 9.08 8.74
CA GLN A 202 -1.58 10.02 7.75
C GLN A 202 -0.09 9.79 7.50
N LEU A 203 0.25 9.35 6.29
CA LEU A 203 1.64 9.19 5.90
C LEU A 203 2.28 10.55 5.66
N LYS A 204 3.09 10.98 6.62
CA LYS A 204 3.92 12.18 6.57
C LYS A 204 5.30 11.85 6.02
N SER A 205 6.17 12.86 5.95
CA SER A 205 7.60 12.66 5.71
C SER A 205 8.16 11.62 6.67
N ILE A 206 9.05 10.80 6.17
CA ILE A 206 9.78 9.80 6.96
C ILE A 206 10.78 10.56 7.84
N PRO A 207 10.88 10.28 9.14
CA PRO A 207 11.90 10.87 10.01
C PRO A 207 13.31 10.58 9.50
N ASP A 208 14.23 11.54 9.67
CA ASP A 208 15.60 11.41 9.19
C ASP A 208 16.32 10.18 9.76
N ASP A 209 16.10 9.85 11.03
CA ASP A 209 16.66 8.66 11.67
C ASP A 209 16.18 7.36 11.00
N ASP A 210 14.91 7.29 10.59
CA ASP A 210 14.35 6.14 9.89
C ASP A 210 14.89 6.02 8.46
N VAL A 211 15.11 7.16 7.78
CA VAL A 211 15.77 7.20 6.46
C VAL A 211 17.23 6.76 6.58
N ALA A 212 17.94 7.27 7.59
CA ALA A 212 19.34 6.90 7.86
C ALA A 212 19.45 5.40 8.09
N ALA A 213 18.64 4.83 8.99
CA ALA A 213 18.65 3.39 9.26
C ALA A 213 18.33 2.55 8.01
N ALA A 214 17.41 3.01 7.15
CA ALA A 214 17.09 2.34 5.90
C ALA A 214 18.26 2.38 4.91
N PHE A 215 18.94 3.52 4.79
CA PHE A 215 20.11 3.64 3.94
C PHE A 215 21.29 2.81 4.46
N GLU A 216 21.63 2.91 5.74
CA GLU A 216 22.71 2.11 6.33
C GLU A 216 22.49 0.62 6.08
N LYS A 217 21.28 0.13 6.34
CA LYS A 217 20.94 -1.27 6.12
C LYS A 217 21.03 -1.64 4.64
N THR A 218 20.37 -0.88 3.76
CA THR A 218 20.27 -1.23 2.34
C THR A 218 21.62 -1.16 1.62
N PHE A 219 22.39 -0.10 1.87
CA PHE A 219 23.74 0.04 1.32
C PHE A 219 24.69 -1.01 1.93
N GLY A 220 24.62 -1.25 3.23
CA GLY A 220 25.41 -2.26 3.92
C GLY A 220 25.16 -3.67 3.39
N ASP A 221 23.90 -4.07 3.26
CA ASP A 221 23.52 -5.38 2.71
C ASP A 221 23.96 -5.54 1.24
N SER A 222 24.06 -4.45 0.49
CA SER A 222 24.58 -4.46 -0.90
C SER A 222 26.11 -4.51 -1.00
N GLY A 223 26.82 -4.45 0.12
CA GLY A 223 28.28 -4.45 0.18
C GLY A 223 28.94 -3.08 -0.04
N MET A 224 28.15 -2.00 -0.09
CA MET A 224 28.60 -0.61 -0.23
C MET A 224 28.16 0.23 0.97
N PRO A 225 28.77 0.08 2.16
CA PRO A 225 28.34 0.81 3.35
C PRO A 225 28.41 2.32 3.16
N ILE A 226 27.44 3.02 3.75
CA ILE A 226 27.36 4.47 3.82
C ILE A 226 27.41 4.91 5.28
N ALA A 227 28.14 5.97 5.61
CA ALA A 227 28.25 6.47 6.98
C ALA A 227 28.66 7.95 7.03
N GLY A 228 28.63 8.53 8.21
CA GLY A 228 29.11 9.89 8.47
C GLY A 228 28.41 10.94 7.59
N ASN A 229 29.19 11.87 7.06
CA ASN A 229 28.64 12.96 6.24
C ASN A 229 27.93 12.46 4.98
N ALA A 230 28.41 11.39 4.34
CA ALA A 230 27.76 10.82 3.18
C ALA A 230 26.33 10.34 3.50
N LEU A 231 26.14 9.70 4.66
CA LEU A 231 24.82 9.31 5.12
C LEU A 231 23.93 10.52 5.40
N SER A 232 24.45 11.51 6.13
CA SER A 232 23.68 12.72 6.46
C SER A 232 23.26 13.50 5.21
N ASP A 233 24.15 13.63 4.23
CA ASP A 233 23.86 14.32 2.97
C ASP A 233 22.83 13.54 2.14
N ALA A 234 22.94 12.21 2.09
CA ALA A 234 21.96 11.36 1.41
C ALA A 234 20.56 11.46 2.05
N VAL A 235 20.47 11.44 3.38
CA VAL A 235 19.23 11.64 4.12
C VAL A 235 18.61 13.00 3.79
N ALA A 236 19.40 14.07 3.90
CA ALA A 236 18.95 15.43 3.61
C ALA A 236 18.40 15.58 2.18
N ALA A 237 19.04 14.94 1.19
CA ALA A 237 18.62 14.97 -0.21
C ALA A 237 17.23 14.37 -0.43
N THR A 238 16.74 13.50 0.46
CA THR A 238 15.41 12.89 0.32
C THR A 238 14.26 13.77 0.80
N GLY A 239 14.52 14.73 1.71
CA GLY A 239 13.51 15.49 2.43
C GLY A 239 12.47 14.60 3.14
N GLY A 240 12.82 13.35 3.46
CA GLY A 240 11.93 12.35 4.06
C GLY A 240 10.80 11.88 3.14
N TYR A 241 10.86 12.18 1.85
CA TYR A 241 9.84 11.78 0.88
C TYR A 241 10.11 10.36 0.38
N ALA A 242 9.18 9.43 0.62
CA ALA A 242 9.39 7.99 0.38
C ALA A 242 9.88 7.66 -1.04
N TYR A 243 9.32 8.33 -2.06
CA TYR A 243 9.78 8.17 -3.44
C TYR A 243 11.23 8.64 -3.61
N MET A 244 11.60 9.80 -3.01
CA MET A 244 12.96 10.32 -3.07
C MET A 244 13.95 9.44 -2.30
N VAL A 245 13.53 8.75 -1.23
CA VAL A 245 14.40 7.77 -0.54
C VAL A 245 14.85 6.68 -1.52
N GLN A 246 13.93 6.16 -2.34
CA GLN A 246 14.28 5.16 -3.34
C GLN A 246 15.09 5.77 -4.50
N LEU A 247 14.75 6.96 -4.95
CA LEU A 247 15.36 7.59 -6.12
C LEU A 247 16.79 8.07 -5.82
N VAL A 248 17.01 8.71 -4.67
CA VAL A 248 18.35 9.10 -4.18
C VAL A 248 19.18 7.84 -3.95
N GLY A 249 18.67 6.86 -3.21
CA GLY A 249 19.38 5.60 -2.97
C GLY A 249 19.78 4.90 -4.27
N TYR A 250 18.89 4.85 -5.26
CA TYR A 250 19.14 4.23 -6.56
C TYR A 250 20.27 4.92 -7.32
N ASN A 251 20.23 6.25 -7.41
CA ASN A 251 21.25 7.00 -8.16
C ASN A 251 22.58 7.05 -7.42
N VAL A 252 22.60 7.24 -6.11
CA VAL A 252 23.82 7.15 -5.29
C VAL A 252 24.48 5.78 -5.42
N TRP A 253 23.70 4.70 -5.33
CA TRP A 253 24.23 3.35 -5.53
C TRP A 253 24.82 3.16 -6.92
N LYS A 254 24.18 3.70 -7.96
CA LYS A 254 24.65 3.64 -9.35
C LYS A 254 25.96 4.39 -9.55
N VAL A 255 26.15 5.53 -8.89
CA VAL A 255 27.39 6.30 -8.92
C VAL A 255 28.51 5.55 -8.16
N ALA A 256 28.26 5.18 -6.92
CA ALA A 256 29.23 4.50 -6.06
C ALA A 256 29.74 3.17 -6.67
N ARG A 257 28.86 2.46 -7.39
CA ARG A 257 29.23 1.22 -8.07
C ARG A 257 30.35 1.40 -9.12
N ARG A 258 30.52 2.58 -9.70
CA ARG A 258 31.56 2.84 -10.71
C ARG A 258 32.98 2.64 -10.16
N HIS A 259 33.14 2.80 -8.83
CA HIS A 259 34.45 2.67 -8.14
C HIS A 259 34.45 1.54 -7.12
N PHE A 260 33.49 0.61 -7.20
CA PHE A 260 33.29 -0.44 -6.19
C PHE A 260 34.56 -1.28 -5.91
N ASP A 261 35.31 -1.60 -6.96
CA ASP A 261 36.54 -2.40 -6.84
C ASP A 261 37.66 -1.63 -6.15
N GLU A 262 37.69 -0.30 -6.28
CA GLU A 262 38.68 0.60 -5.69
C GLU A 262 38.27 1.07 -4.29
N ARG A 263 37.01 1.37 -4.11
CA ARG A 263 36.42 1.91 -2.88
C ARG A 263 35.03 1.31 -2.66
N PRO A 264 34.88 0.31 -1.81
CA PRO A 264 33.60 -0.33 -1.59
C PRO A 264 32.67 0.46 -0.64
N ALA A 265 32.94 1.73 -0.34
CA ALA A 265 32.11 2.57 0.51
C ALA A 265 31.59 3.79 -0.26
N VAL A 266 30.34 4.18 0.04
CA VAL A 266 29.73 5.39 -0.50
C VAL A 266 30.41 6.64 0.09
N THR A 267 30.78 7.59 -0.75
CA THR A 267 31.38 8.86 -0.36
C THR A 267 30.42 10.03 -0.50
N THR A 268 30.78 11.18 0.08
CA THR A 268 30.00 12.43 -0.08
C THR A 268 29.92 12.89 -1.53
N GLU A 269 30.97 12.63 -2.33
CA GLU A 269 30.99 12.94 -3.76
C GLU A 269 30.00 12.07 -4.53
N ASP A 270 29.94 10.76 -4.23
CA ASP A 270 28.97 9.84 -4.82
C ASP A 270 27.53 10.28 -4.49
N VAL A 271 27.31 10.74 -3.25
CA VAL A 271 26.01 11.26 -2.81
C VAL A 271 25.65 12.53 -3.54
N ARG A 272 26.58 13.47 -3.68
CA ARG A 272 26.33 14.73 -4.39
C ARG A 272 25.91 14.48 -5.83
N GLU A 273 26.70 13.70 -6.59
CA GLU A 273 26.38 13.35 -7.97
C GLU A 273 25.05 12.57 -8.07
N GLY A 274 24.87 11.57 -7.20
CA GLY A 274 23.63 10.75 -7.21
C GLY A 274 22.38 11.53 -6.81
N ALA A 275 22.49 12.48 -5.89
CA ALA A 275 21.36 13.35 -5.50
C ALA A 275 20.98 14.34 -6.61
N ASP A 276 21.96 14.90 -7.32
CA ASP A 276 21.71 15.76 -8.48
C ASP A 276 20.96 14.99 -9.57
N MET A 277 21.43 13.77 -9.92
CA MET A 277 20.73 12.88 -10.85
C MET A 277 19.30 12.54 -10.39
N ALA A 278 19.12 12.25 -9.10
CA ALA A 278 17.81 11.96 -8.55
C ALA A 278 16.86 13.16 -8.64
N MET A 279 17.35 14.36 -8.45
CA MET A 279 16.55 15.58 -8.60
C MET A 279 16.16 15.80 -10.06
N GLU A 280 17.05 15.59 -11.02
CA GLU A 280 16.73 15.67 -12.45
C GLU A 280 15.64 14.66 -12.81
N ASP A 281 15.80 13.39 -12.44
CA ASP A 281 14.80 12.33 -12.64
C ASP A 281 13.45 12.69 -12.01
N TYR A 282 13.46 13.29 -10.82
CA TYR A 282 12.25 13.71 -10.12
C TYR A 282 11.52 14.86 -10.82
N VAL A 283 12.27 15.86 -11.32
CA VAL A 283 11.70 16.98 -12.07
C VAL A 283 11.03 16.45 -13.33
N GLU A 284 11.71 15.62 -14.11
CA GLU A 284 11.18 15.06 -15.35
C GLU A 284 9.94 14.17 -15.10
N ALA A 285 10.03 13.27 -14.15
CA ALA A 285 8.96 12.28 -13.94
C ALA A 285 7.74 12.81 -13.17
N VAL A 286 7.91 13.82 -12.31
CA VAL A 286 6.85 14.25 -11.38
C VAL A 286 6.47 15.73 -11.56
N ILE A 287 7.46 16.63 -11.60
CA ILE A 287 7.19 18.08 -11.59
C ILE A 287 6.67 18.56 -12.91
N GLU A 288 7.34 18.25 -14.02
CA GLU A 288 6.95 18.70 -15.36
C GLU A 288 5.55 18.21 -15.77
N PRO A 289 5.17 16.93 -15.58
CA PRO A 289 3.82 16.48 -15.87
C PRO A 289 2.75 17.15 -15.00
N ALA A 290 3.09 17.48 -13.74
CA ALA A 290 2.17 18.19 -12.85
C ALA A 290 1.92 19.63 -13.31
N LEU A 291 2.97 20.35 -13.68
CA LEU A 291 2.89 21.73 -14.22
C LEU A 291 2.14 21.76 -15.55
N SER A 292 2.39 20.81 -16.45
CA SER A 292 1.66 20.68 -17.72
C SER A 292 0.15 20.53 -17.53
N ARG A 293 -0.29 19.78 -16.52
CA ARG A 293 -1.72 19.62 -16.19
C ARG A 293 -2.33 20.89 -15.64
N LEU A 294 -1.60 21.63 -14.82
CA LEU A 294 -2.06 22.90 -14.25
C LEU A 294 -2.22 23.96 -15.34
N SER A 295 -1.26 24.09 -16.27
CA SER A 295 -1.33 25.06 -17.36
C SER A 295 -2.52 24.78 -18.29
N LYS A 296 -2.79 23.52 -18.63
CA LYS A 296 -3.97 23.14 -19.44
C LYS A 296 -5.29 23.46 -18.74
N ARG A 297 -5.38 23.28 -17.42
CA ARG A 297 -6.56 23.68 -16.65
C ARG A 297 -6.75 25.20 -16.59
N ALA A 298 -5.67 25.97 -16.43
CA ALA A 298 -5.74 27.44 -16.43
C ALA A 298 -6.15 28.03 -17.78
N MET A 299 -5.88 27.33 -18.91
CA MET A 299 -6.30 27.77 -20.25
C MET A 299 -7.76 27.38 -20.60
N SER A 300 -8.41 26.55 -19.79
CA SER A 300 -9.80 26.10 -20.00
C SER A 300 -10.83 26.92 -19.22
N TYR A 301 -10.42 27.98 -18.54
CA TYR A 301 -11.22 29.02 -17.88
C TYR A 301 -11.07 30.35 -18.62
#